data_8243179569d36a9a79c2156a0fe4e2a8
#
_entry.id   8243179569d36a9a79c2156a0fe4e2a8
#
_cell.length_a   1.000
_cell.length_b   1.000
_cell.length_c   1.000
_cell.angle_alpha   90.00
_cell.angle_beta   90.00
_cell.angle_gamma   90.00
#
_symmetry.space_group_name_H-M   'P 1'
#
loop_
_entity.id
_entity.type
_entity.pdbx_description
1 polymer ?
#
loop_
_entity_poly.entity_id
_entity_poly.type
_entity_poly.pdbx_seq_one_letter_code
_entity_poly.pdbx_strand_id
1 'polypeptide(L)'
;MRIDIMTLFPDTVGDVLSESILGRAQERGILRIETHQIRDYTANRQNQVDDYPYGGGHGAVLQADPLYRCWCHVCDEAGAPVHTIYLSPAGHVFDQSDARRLAKMDNLVFVCGHYEDRKSVV
;
A
#
# COMPACT_ATOMS: atom_id res chain seq x y z
N MET A 1 -9.67 -12.47 -6.86
CA MET A 1 -9.37 -11.26 -6.08
C MET A 1 -8.07 -10.64 -6.55
N ARG A 2 -8.06 -9.36 -6.75
CA ARG A 2 -6.84 -8.60 -7.06
C ARG A 2 -6.45 -7.76 -5.86
N ILE A 3 -5.17 -7.82 -5.48
CA ILE A 3 -4.61 -7.03 -4.39
C ILE A 3 -3.43 -6.23 -4.93
N ASP A 4 -3.51 -4.92 -4.83
CA ASP A 4 -2.44 -4.01 -5.21
C ASP A 4 -1.82 -3.44 -3.93
N ILE A 5 -0.49 -3.45 -3.87
CA ILE A 5 0.24 -2.97 -2.70
C ILE A 5 1.13 -1.81 -3.11
N MET A 6 0.85 -0.64 -2.58
CA MET A 6 1.64 0.56 -2.80
C MET A 6 2.67 0.66 -1.69
N THR A 7 3.95 0.62 -2.05
CA THR A 7 5.03 0.55 -1.07
C THR A 7 6.30 1.19 -1.62
N LEU A 8 7.23 1.51 -0.74
CA LEU A 8 8.57 1.93 -1.13
C LEU A 8 9.53 0.75 -1.33
N PHE A 9 9.10 -0.47 -0.99
CA PHE A 9 9.92 -1.67 -1.07
C PHE A 9 9.19 -2.80 -1.79
N PRO A 10 8.87 -2.60 -3.10
CA PRO A 10 8.05 -3.58 -3.81
C PRO A 10 8.71 -4.94 -3.97
N ASP A 11 10.03 -5.01 -4.11
CA ASP A 11 10.70 -6.29 -4.28
C ASP A 11 10.65 -7.13 -3.01
N THR A 12 10.91 -6.51 -1.87
CA THR A 12 10.85 -7.20 -0.58
C THR A 12 9.44 -7.70 -0.29
N VAL A 13 8.45 -6.86 -0.49
CA VAL A 13 7.04 -7.23 -0.28
C VAL A 13 6.64 -8.33 -1.25
N GLY A 14 7.00 -8.20 -2.51
CA GLY A 14 6.67 -9.19 -3.53
C GLY A 14 7.28 -10.55 -3.23
N ASP A 15 8.52 -10.58 -2.78
CA ASP A 15 9.21 -11.82 -2.45
C ASP A 15 8.51 -12.56 -1.30
N VAL A 16 8.16 -11.83 -0.24
CA VAL A 16 7.48 -12.42 0.91
C VAL A 16 6.11 -12.97 0.50
N LEU A 17 5.38 -12.23 -0.31
CA LEU A 17 4.01 -12.60 -0.71
C LEU A 17 3.98 -13.66 -1.81
N SER A 18 5.13 -14.03 -2.38
CA SER A 18 5.22 -15.07 -3.40
C SER A 18 5.36 -16.46 -2.80
N GLU A 19 5.48 -16.57 -1.50
CA GLU A 19 5.80 -17.83 -0.86
C GLU A 19 4.58 -18.51 -0.24
N SER A 20 4.72 -19.82 -0.03
CA SER A 20 3.79 -20.64 0.74
C SER A 20 2.35 -20.58 0.19
N ILE A 21 1.38 -20.39 1.07
CA ILE A 21 -0.03 -20.41 0.72
C ILE A 21 -0.37 -19.29 -0.29
N LEU A 22 0.18 -18.11 -0.08
CA LEU A 22 -0.07 -16.97 -0.97
C LEU A 22 0.51 -17.22 -2.37
N GLY A 23 1.70 -17.80 -2.44
CA GLY A 23 2.30 -18.15 -3.73
C GLY A 23 1.47 -19.17 -4.48
N ARG A 24 0.95 -20.19 -3.79
CA ARG A 24 0.09 -21.20 -4.39
C ARG A 24 -1.23 -20.62 -4.90
N ALA A 25 -1.82 -19.70 -4.14
CA ALA A 25 -3.06 -19.05 -4.54
C ALA A 25 -2.86 -18.25 -5.83
N GLN A 26 -1.71 -17.58 -5.96
CA GLN A 26 -1.38 -16.84 -7.18
C GLN A 26 -1.16 -17.77 -8.37
N GLU A 27 -0.47 -18.88 -8.18
CA GLU A 27 -0.25 -19.87 -9.23
C GLU A 27 -1.55 -20.47 -9.73
N ARG A 28 -2.52 -20.64 -8.86
CA ARG A 28 -3.83 -21.19 -9.21
C ARG A 28 -4.81 -20.15 -9.76
N GLY A 29 -4.41 -18.89 -9.83
CA GLY A 29 -5.26 -17.82 -10.32
C GLY A 29 -6.36 -17.38 -9.37
N ILE A 30 -6.32 -17.83 -8.11
CA ILE A 30 -7.29 -17.42 -7.09
C ILE A 30 -7.03 -15.99 -6.64
N LEU A 31 -5.75 -15.61 -6.62
CA LEU A 31 -5.28 -14.35 -6.10
C LEU A 31 -4.27 -13.74 -7.07
N ARG A 32 -4.41 -12.45 -7.34
CA ARG A 32 -3.43 -11.70 -8.11
C ARG A 32 -2.88 -10.59 -7.24
N ILE A 33 -1.58 -10.61 -6.96
CA ILE A 33 -0.92 -9.60 -6.15
C ILE A 33 0.05 -8.82 -7.02
N GLU A 34 -0.12 -7.50 -7.05
CA GLU A 34 0.75 -6.57 -7.77
C GLU A 34 1.34 -5.58 -6.78
N THR A 35 2.64 -5.33 -6.88
CA THR A 35 3.31 -4.34 -6.05
C THR A 35 3.64 -3.10 -6.88
N HIS A 36 3.56 -1.92 -6.26
CA HIS A 36 3.77 -0.65 -6.93
C HIS A 36 4.75 0.18 -6.13
N GLN A 37 5.79 0.68 -6.80
CA GLN A 37 6.78 1.55 -6.18
C GLN A 37 6.26 2.98 -6.15
N ILE A 38 5.96 3.50 -4.96
CA ILE A 38 5.45 4.87 -4.81
C ILE A 38 6.44 5.89 -5.37
N ARG A 39 7.73 5.61 -5.22
CA ARG A 39 8.78 6.51 -5.66
C ARG A 39 8.77 6.78 -7.17
N ASP A 40 8.26 5.84 -7.95
CA ASP A 40 8.17 5.98 -9.41
C ASP A 40 7.21 7.08 -9.85
N TYR A 41 6.37 7.56 -8.94
CA TYR A 41 5.34 8.55 -9.24
C TYR A 41 5.69 9.95 -8.75
N THR A 42 6.94 10.18 -8.38
CA THR A 42 7.39 11.51 -7.97
C THR A 42 7.56 12.41 -9.19
N ALA A 43 7.34 13.70 -9.00
CA ALA A 43 7.55 14.69 -10.03
C ALA A 43 8.94 15.32 -9.97
N ASN A 44 9.72 15.05 -8.93
CA ASN A 44 11.03 15.65 -8.75
C ASN A 44 12.15 14.70 -9.20
N ARG A 45 13.33 15.28 -9.52
CA ARG A 45 14.44 14.51 -10.06
C ARG A 45 15.08 13.56 -9.06
N GLN A 46 14.92 13.84 -7.79
CA GLN A 46 15.53 13.05 -6.72
C GLN A 46 14.64 11.91 -6.28
N ASN A 47 13.47 11.76 -6.88
CA ASN A 47 12.49 10.76 -6.50
C ASN A 47 12.17 10.81 -5.00
N GLN A 48 12.10 12.03 -4.47
CA GLN A 48 11.82 12.26 -3.07
C GLN A 48 10.33 12.03 -2.78
N VAL A 49 10.04 11.16 -1.83
CA VAL A 49 8.67 10.81 -1.46
C VAL A 49 8.31 11.27 -0.05
N ASP A 50 9.25 11.85 0.66
CA ASP A 50 9.08 12.28 2.05
C ASP A 50 9.20 13.79 2.18
N ASP A 51 8.70 14.33 3.27
CA ASP A 51 8.73 15.74 3.58
C ASP A 51 8.81 15.90 5.10
N TYR A 52 8.95 17.13 5.57
CA TYR A 52 8.99 17.41 6.99
C TYR A 52 7.60 17.27 7.60
N PRO A 53 7.51 16.82 8.86
CA PRO A 53 6.23 16.77 9.55
C PRO A 53 5.60 18.15 9.69
N TYR A 54 4.28 18.17 9.69
CA TYR A 54 3.51 19.39 9.91
C TYR A 54 3.87 19.99 11.28
N GLY A 55 4.14 21.29 11.31
CA GLY A 55 4.49 21.97 12.55
C GLY A 55 5.92 21.75 12.99
N GLY A 56 6.74 21.12 12.18
CA GLY A 56 8.12 20.80 12.52
C GLY A 56 8.20 19.50 13.31
N GLY A 57 9.32 19.22 13.93
CA GLY A 57 9.54 18.00 14.66
C GLY A 57 10.49 17.06 13.94
N HIS A 58 10.72 15.89 14.53
CA HIS A 58 11.63 14.90 13.98
C HIS A 58 10.90 13.90 13.07
N GLY A 59 11.64 13.36 12.11
CA GLY A 59 11.14 12.36 11.20
C GLY A 59 10.72 12.95 9.87
N ALA A 60 10.12 12.11 9.04
CA ALA A 60 9.68 12.47 7.71
C ALA A 60 8.27 11.98 7.48
N VAL A 61 7.55 12.65 6.60
CA VAL A 61 6.18 12.30 6.21
C VAL A 61 6.19 11.93 4.75
N LEU A 62 5.46 10.88 4.39
CA LEU A 62 5.29 10.49 3.00
C LEU A 62 4.54 11.59 2.26
N GLN A 63 5.08 12.05 1.13
CA GLN A 63 4.44 13.10 0.35
C GLN A 63 3.14 12.63 -0.27
N ALA A 64 2.12 13.49 -0.24
CA ALA A 64 0.81 13.17 -0.76
C ALA A 64 0.78 13.04 -2.29
N ASP A 65 1.54 13.85 -3.00
CA ASP A 65 1.49 13.87 -4.46
C ASP A 65 1.91 12.53 -5.11
N PRO A 66 3.11 11.97 -4.82
CA PRO A 66 3.46 10.68 -5.39
C PRO A 66 2.53 9.57 -4.92
N LEU A 67 2.05 9.63 -3.68
CA LEU A 67 1.11 8.66 -3.16
C LEU A 67 -0.20 8.68 -3.95
N TYR A 68 -0.75 9.86 -4.17
CA TYR A 68 -1.99 10.03 -4.92
C TYR A 68 -1.84 9.60 -6.38
N ARG A 69 -0.73 9.95 -7.02
CA ARG A 69 -0.47 9.55 -8.40
C ARG A 69 -0.37 8.05 -8.55
N CYS A 70 0.32 7.40 -7.61
CA CYS A 70 0.42 5.95 -7.58
C CYS A 70 -0.96 5.31 -7.42
N TRP A 71 -1.76 5.83 -6.49
CA TRP A 71 -3.11 5.33 -6.24
C TRP A 71 -4.00 5.46 -7.48
N CYS A 72 -3.94 6.60 -8.17
CA CYS A 72 -4.70 6.80 -9.40
C CYS A 72 -4.33 5.78 -10.47
N HIS A 73 -3.03 5.51 -10.64
CA HIS A 73 -2.55 4.52 -11.59
C HIS A 73 -3.08 3.13 -11.24
N VAL A 74 -3.04 2.78 -9.97
CA VAL A 74 -3.52 1.47 -9.48
C VAL A 74 -5.02 1.33 -9.76
N CYS A 75 -5.79 2.37 -9.48
CA CYS A 75 -7.23 2.36 -9.74
C CYS A 75 -7.53 2.19 -11.23
N ASP A 76 -6.76 2.86 -12.09
CA ASP A 76 -6.92 2.73 -13.54
C ASP A 76 -6.60 1.31 -14.01
N GLU A 77 -5.53 0.71 -13.50
CA GLU A 77 -5.17 -0.66 -13.85
C GLU A 77 -6.21 -1.68 -13.38
N ALA A 78 -6.79 -1.45 -12.22
CA ALA A 78 -7.81 -2.36 -11.69
C ALA A 78 -9.07 -2.36 -12.54
N GLY A 79 -9.39 -1.21 -13.16
CA GLY A 79 -10.53 -1.09 -14.06
C GLY A 79 -11.89 -1.28 -13.39
N ALA A 80 -11.94 -1.26 -12.06
CA ALA A 80 -13.14 -1.49 -11.27
C ALA A 80 -12.99 -0.80 -9.92
N PRO A 81 -14.07 -0.60 -9.15
CA PRO A 81 -13.97 0.00 -7.84
C PRO A 81 -13.04 -0.78 -6.92
N VAL A 82 -12.21 -0.06 -6.16
CA VAL A 82 -11.25 -0.64 -5.23
C VAL A 82 -11.60 -0.22 -3.80
N HIS A 83 -11.27 -1.09 -2.85
CA HIS A 83 -11.32 -0.76 -1.43
C HIS A 83 -9.90 -0.49 -0.96
N THR A 84 -9.63 0.72 -0.49
CA THR A 84 -8.29 1.15 -0.10
C THR A 84 -8.11 1.04 1.40
N ILE A 85 -7.01 0.43 1.81
CA ILE A 85 -6.66 0.23 3.21
C ILE A 85 -5.32 0.91 3.45
N TYR A 86 -5.31 1.89 4.33
CA TYR A 86 -4.08 2.54 4.74
C TYR A 86 -3.59 1.92 6.04
N LEU A 87 -2.41 1.31 5.98
CA LEU A 87 -1.81 0.68 7.16
C LEU A 87 -1.16 1.76 8.01
N SER A 88 -1.75 2.04 9.15
CA SER A 88 -1.35 3.11 10.03
C SER A 88 -1.50 2.70 11.49
N PRO A 89 -0.59 3.12 12.37
CA PRO A 89 -0.76 2.87 13.81
C PRO A 89 -2.00 3.55 14.40
N ALA A 90 -2.55 4.55 13.72
CA ALA A 90 -3.75 5.25 14.16
C ALA A 90 -5.05 4.50 13.87
N GLY A 91 -4.98 3.44 13.08
CA GLY A 91 -6.15 2.63 12.76
C GLY A 91 -6.50 1.66 13.87
N HIS A 92 -7.61 0.95 13.70
CA HIS A 92 -7.95 -0.13 14.62
C HIS A 92 -7.11 -1.37 14.33
N VAL A 93 -7.00 -2.26 15.31
CA VAL A 93 -6.26 -3.51 15.14
C VAL A 93 -7.01 -4.41 14.16
N PHE A 94 -6.27 -4.95 13.19
CA PHE A 94 -6.83 -5.86 12.20
C PHE A 94 -7.17 -7.19 12.88
N ASP A 95 -8.40 -7.65 12.68
CA ASP A 95 -8.87 -8.89 13.28
C ASP A 95 -9.54 -9.81 12.25
N GLN A 96 -10.01 -10.94 12.68
CA GLN A 96 -10.64 -11.94 11.81
C GLN A 96 -11.92 -11.41 11.15
N SER A 97 -12.63 -10.52 11.83
CA SER A 97 -13.82 -9.88 11.27
C SER A 97 -13.46 -9.03 10.05
N ASP A 98 -12.36 -8.28 10.15
CA ASP A 98 -11.85 -7.50 9.02
C ASP A 98 -11.46 -8.42 7.87
N ALA A 99 -10.77 -9.50 8.16
CA ALA A 99 -10.35 -10.45 7.13
C ALA A 99 -11.54 -11.03 6.37
N ARG A 100 -12.59 -11.41 7.10
CA ARG A 100 -13.80 -11.95 6.48
C ARG A 100 -14.50 -10.92 5.61
N ARG A 101 -14.55 -9.68 6.06
CA ARG A 101 -15.17 -8.59 5.31
C ARG A 101 -14.40 -8.32 4.01
N LEU A 102 -13.06 -8.25 4.10
CA LEU A 102 -12.22 -7.98 2.95
C LEU A 102 -12.21 -9.14 1.95
N ALA A 103 -12.34 -10.37 2.44
CA ALA A 103 -12.35 -11.55 1.58
C ALA A 103 -13.51 -11.56 0.58
N LYS A 104 -14.54 -10.78 0.83
CA LYS A 104 -15.71 -10.67 -0.05
C LYS A 104 -15.53 -9.63 -1.15
N MET A 105 -14.46 -8.88 -1.11
CA MET A 105 -14.20 -7.80 -2.08
C MET A 105 -13.35 -8.33 -3.23
N ASP A 106 -13.55 -7.77 -4.42
CA ASP A 106 -12.84 -8.19 -5.62
C ASP A 106 -11.49 -7.49 -5.80
N ASN A 107 -11.39 -6.24 -5.38
CA ASN A 107 -10.20 -5.42 -5.58
C ASN A 107 -9.83 -4.68 -4.30
N LEU A 108 -8.66 -4.97 -3.76
CA LEU A 108 -8.12 -4.31 -2.57
C LEU A 108 -6.85 -3.56 -2.93
N VAL A 109 -6.65 -2.40 -2.31
CA VAL A 109 -5.42 -1.63 -2.41
C VAL A 109 -4.89 -1.39 -1.00
N PHE A 110 -3.68 -1.86 -0.72
CA PHE A 110 -3.01 -1.60 0.54
C PHE A 110 -1.98 -0.50 0.33
N VAL A 111 -2.03 0.52 1.17
CA VAL A 111 -1.04 1.59 1.19
C VAL A 111 -0.14 1.37 2.38
N CYS A 112 1.12 1.05 2.11
CA CYS A 112 2.11 0.82 3.15
C CYS A 112 2.92 2.09 3.34
N GLY A 113 2.58 2.86 4.38
CA GLY A 113 3.28 4.08 4.69
C GLY A 113 4.59 3.82 5.41
N HIS A 114 5.41 4.85 5.44
CA HIS A 114 6.70 4.85 6.10
C HIS A 114 6.90 6.14 6.87
N TYR A 115 8.05 6.28 7.47
CA TYR A 115 8.47 7.47 8.16
C TYR A 115 7.61 7.74 9.38
N GLU A 116 7.09 8.93 9.48
CA GLU A 116 6.45 9.38 10.70
C GLU A 116 5.05 8.81 10.93
N ASP A 117 4.54 8.02 10.02
CA ASP A 117 3.24 7.36 10.19
C ASP A 117 3.14 6.64 11.51
N ARG A 118 4.22 6.01 11.93
CA ARG A 118 4.24 5.25 13.17
C ARG A 118 4.17 6.13 14.41
N LYS A 119 4.48 7.41 14.23
CA LYS A 119 4.46 8.38 15.33
C LYS A 119 3.12 9.07 15.45
N SER A 120 2.30 8.96 14.46
CA SER A 120 0.98 9.56 14.47
C SER A 120 0.00 8.84 15.36
N VAL A 121 0.43 7.76 15.94
CA VAL A 121 -0.38 6.95 16.85
C VAL A 121 -0.91 7.72 18.04
N VAL A 122 -0.18 8.64 18.45
CA VAL A 122 -0.51 9.37 19.68
C VAL A 122 -1.64 10.36 19.54
#